data_99156dea44e56a3ccb8a8b0f4387ac4f
#
_entry.id   99156dea44e56a3ccb8a8b0f4387ac4f
#
_cell.length_a   1.000
_cell.length_b   1.000
_cell.length_c   1.000
_cell.angle_alpha   90.00
_cell.angle_beta   90.00
_cell.angle_gamma   90.00
#
_symmetry.space_group_name_H-M   'P 1'
#
loop_
_entity.id
_entity.type
_entity.pdbx_description
1 polymer ?
#
loop_
_entity_poly.entity_id
_entity_poly.type
_entity_poly.pdbx_seq_one_letter_code
_entity_poly.pdbx_strand_id
1 'polypeptide(L)'
;DLAILFYSPIAWFILIVFSFLTTASFTSLMENIVTDYDLSGGKEASLSGICFLGSYGFLSSVVSNIYIYIPLLTMGLISRETASGSIKLAYSSPVTSGQIVLGKYLAAIGFGCCLMLVPIASAIYGSLVIPSFDWAPVLVALLGLYLLICAYCAIGLFMSSLTTYQVVAAVGTLIILAILNFVGSIGQEYDFIRELTYWLSINGRTIDMLNGVIRSEDVIYFVVVVTLFLTFTTFKLTSDRRTISRFRQAISYLGFFVAAMAIGYFTSRPGMIKVWDTTRTKLNSLTENSQRVLAK
;
A
#
# COMPACT_ATOMS: atom_id res chain seq x y z
N ASP A 1 -15.77 -2.05 15.99
CA ASP A 1 -14.42 -1.48 15.74
C ASP A 1 -14.47 -0.29 14.77
N LEU A 2 -15.17 -0.39 13.63
CA LEU A 2 -15.30 0.71 12.67
C LEU A 2 -15.91 1.97 13.31
N ALA A 3 -16.98 1.81 14.10
CA ALA A 3 -17.61 2.91 14.83
C ALA A 3 -16.61 3.60 15.79
N ILE A 4 -15.74 2.83 16.47
CA ILE A 4 -14.73 3.37 17.40
C ILE A 4 -13.72 4.24 16.65
N LEU A 5 -13.31 3.86 15.44
CA LEU A 5 -12.43 4.69 14.60
C LEU A 5 -13.12 5.99 14.19
N PHE A 6 -14.37 5.94 13.76
CA PHE A 6 -15.13 7.15 13.38
C PHE A 6 -15.47 8.06 14.57
N TYR A 7 -15.55 7.54 15.79
CA TYR A 7 -15.67 8.36 16.99
C TYR A 7 -14.34 8.94 17.49
N SER A 8 -13.21 8.52 16.90
CA SER A 8 -11.89 9.06 17.30
C SER A 8 -11.65 10.44 16.68
N PRO A 9 -11.39 11.50 17.47
CA PRO A 9 -11.03 12.82 16.95
C PRO A 9 -9.78 12.78 16.06
N ILE A 10 -8.84 11.87 16.34
CA ILE A 10 -7.59 11.71 15.58
C ILE A 10 -7.88 11.26 14.15
N ALA A 11 -8.84 10.32 13.95
CA ALA A 11 -9.21 9.83 12.64
C ALA A 11 -9.80 10.96 11.77
N TRP A 12 -10.70 11.79 12.33
CA TRP A 12 -11.23 12.95 11.64
C TRP A 12 -10.17 13.99 11.30
N PHE A 13 -9.26 14.26 12.24
CA PHE A 13 -8.14 15.15 12.00
C PHE A 13 -7.27 14.67 10.83
N ILE A 14 -6.93 13.37 10.80
CA ILE A 14 -6.19 12.74 9.70
C ILE A 14 -6.93 12.94 8.37
N LEU A 15 -8.25 12.66 8.35
CA LEU A 15 -9.04 12.77 7.13
C LEU A 15 -9.09 14.21 6.61
N ILE A 16 -9.28 15.20 7.49
CA ILE A 16 -9.33 16.61 7.12
C ILE A 16 -7.97 17.07 6.56
N VAL A 17 -6.87 16.78 7.28
CA VAL A 17 -5.53 17.20 6.85
C VAL A 17 -5.13 16.49 5.56
N PHE A 18 -5.40 15.18 5.45
CA PHE A 18 -5.15 14.42 4.23
C PHE A 18 -5.93 14.99 3.04
N SER A 19 -7.24 15.25 3.21
CA SER A 19 -8.07 15.82 2.15
C SER A 19 -7.59 17.18 1.72
N PHE A 20 -7.24 18.05 2.67
CA PHE A 20 -6.70 19.39 2.38
C PHE A 20 -5.40 19.33 1.60
N LEU A 21 -4.40 18.58 2.09
CA LEU A 21 -3.09 18.48 1.45
C LEU A 21 -3.17 17.77 0.08
N THR A 22 -3.99 16.74 -0.04
CA THR A 22 -4.19 16.04 -1.31
C THR A 22 -4.85 16.94 -2.35
N THR A 23 -5.88 17.70 -1.96
CA THR A 23 -6.55 18.66 -2.86
C THR A 23 -5.63 19.82 -3.23
N ALA A 24 -4.84 20.35 -2.28
CA ALA A 24 -3.86 21.40 -2.55
C ALA A 24 -2.77 20.93 -3.53
N SER A 25 -2.26 19.68 -3.35
CA SER A 25 -1.30 19.08 -4.28
C SER A 25 -1.89 18.92 -5.68
N PHE A 26 -3.16 18.50 -5.78
CA PHE A 26 -3.87 18.37 -7.05
C PHE A 26 -4.00 19.72 -7.77
N THR A 27 -4.43 20.78 -7.06
CA THR A 27 -4.61 22.11 -7.61
C THR A 27 -3.28 22.69 -8.09
N SER A 28 -2.21 22.59 -7.27
CA SER A 28 -0.89 23.08 -7.64
C SER A 28 -0.32 22.36 -8.87
N LEU A 29 -0.52 21.04 -8.96
CA LEU A 29 -0.07 20.27 -10.10
C LEU A 29 -0.85 20.64 -11.37
N MET A 30 -2.16 20.85 -11.28
CA MET A 30 -2.97 21.30 -12.43
C MET A 30 -2.51 22.66 -12.93
N GLU A 31 -2.24 23.62 -12.04
CA GLU A 31 -1.74 24.95 -12.38
C GLU A 31 -0.40 24.89 -13.12
N ASN A 32 0.54 24.06 -12.64
CA ASN A 32 1.84 23.88 -13.28
C ASN A 32 1.70 23.26 -14.67
N ILE A 33 0.85 22.21 -14.83
CA ILE A 33 0.67 21.55 -16.12
C ILE A 33 0.00 22.47 -17.14
N VAL A 34 -0.99 23.25 -16.74
CA VAL A 34 -1.63 24.22 -17.63
C VAL A 34 -0.61 25.25 -18.11
N THR A 35 0.22 25.77 -17.21
CA THR A 35 1.26 26.74 -17.55
C THR A 35 2.31 26.14 -18.50
N ASP A 36 2.79 24.93 -18.23
CA ASP A 36 3.77 24.25 -19.09
C ASP A 36 3.18 23.83 -20.45
N TYR A 37 1.91 23.45 -20.49
CA TYR A 37 1.21 23.09 -21.73
C TYR A 37 1.04 24.29 -22.66
N ASP A 38 0.71 25.46 -22.10
CA ASP A 38 0.61 26.71 -22.86
C ASP A 38 1.99 27.13 -23.42
N LEU A 39 3.07 26.92 -22.67
CA LEU A 39 4.44 27.22 -23.08
C LEU A 39 4.99 26.25 -24.13
N SER A 40 4.58 24.97 -24.08
CA SER A 40 5.10 23.91 -24.99
C SER A 40 4.36 23.76 -26.31
N GLY A 41 3.28 24.52 -26.52
CA GLY A 41 2.50 24.51 -27.77
C GLY A 41 1.72 23.21 -28.01
N GLY A 42 1.29 22.54 -26.97
CA GLY A 42 0.23 21.51 -27.05
C GLY A 42 0.58 20.22 -27.75
N LYS A 43 1.79 19.68 -27.64
CA LYS A 43 2.18 18.42 -28.29
C LYS A 43 1.75 17.17 -27.53
N GLU A 44 0.84 16.43 -28.13
CA GLU A 44 0.56 14.97 -28.21
C GLU A 44 0.75 14.02 -26.98
N ALA A 45 1.04 14.46 -25.77
CA ALA A 45 1.01 13.58 -24.60
C ALA A 45 -0.42 13.55 -24.01
N SER A 46 -0.89 12.36 -23.59
CA SER A 46 -2.19 12.29 -22.92
C SER A 46 -2.12 13.11 -21.61
N LEU A 47 -2.84 14.21 -21.56
CA LEU A 47 -2.88 15.10 -20.40
C LEU A 47 -3.27 14.33 -19.14
N SER A 48 -4.19 13.37 -19.24
CA SER A 48 -4.57 12.51 -18.12
C SER A 48 -3.41 11.67 -17.59
N GLY A 49 -2.51 11.19 -18.47
CA GLY A 49 -1.31 10.46 -18.09
C GLY A 49 -0.32 11.34 -17.34
N ILE A 50 -0.03 12.53 -17.83
CA ILE A 50 0.88 13.48 -17.18
C ILE A 50 0.34 13.93 -15.83
N CYS A 51 -0.96 14.21 -15.74
CA CYS A 51 -1.59 14.71 -14.52
C CYS A 51 -1.68 13.66 -13.40
N PHE A 52 -2.07 12.43 -13.74
CA PHE A 52 -2.41 11.43 -12.73
C PHE A 52 -1.35 10.36 -12.54
N LEU A 53 -0.60 10.01 -13.60
CA LEU A 53 0.30 8.87 -13.63
C LEU A 53 1.77 9.27 -13.51
N GLY A 54 2.63 8.27 -13.33
CA GLY A 54 4.07 8.47 -13.26
C GLY A 54 4.58 8.97 -11.92
N SER A 55 5.89 9.13 -11.84
CA SER A 55 6.58 9.52 -10.60
C SER A 55 6.28 10.94 -10.14
N TYR A 56 5.90 11.83 -11.05
CA TYR A 56 5.53 13.22 -10.77
C TYR A 56 4.04 13.47 -10.84
N GLY A 57 3.24 12.44 -11.13
CA GLY A 57 1.78 12.55 -11.19
C GLY A 57 1.13 12.75 -9.83
N PHE A 58 -0.12 13.19 -9.85
CA PHE A 58 -0.93 13.42 -8.66
C PHE A 58 -0.97 12.21 -7.72
N LEU A 59 -1.17 10.98 -8.26
CA LEU A 59 -1.28 9.77 -7.44
C LEU A 59 0.03 9.41 -6.74
N SER A 60 1.19 9.79 -7.28
CA SER A 60 2.48 9.62 -6.60
C SER A 60 2.59 10.53 -5.35
N SER A 61 2.09 11.77 -5.43
CA SER A 61 2.00 12.66 -4.26
C SER A 61 1.06 12.08 -3.19
N VAL A 62 -0.06 11.44 -3.59
CA VAL A 62 -0.99 10.77 -2.67
C VAL A 62 -0.30 9.60 -1.95
N VAL A 63 0.48 8.77 -2.65
CA VAL A 63 1.28 7.68 -2.06
C VAL A 63 2.21 8.20 -0.98
N SER A 64 2.92 9.31 -1.27
CA SER A 64 3.85 9.92 -0.31
C SER A 64 3.14 10.43 0.94
N ASN A 65 1.94 10.97 0.79
CA ASN A 65 1.12 11.43 1.92
C ASN A 65 0.60 10.24 2.76
N ILE A 66 0.06 9.20 2.14
CA ILE A 66 -0.48 8.00 2.81
C ILE A 66 0.55 7.32 3.70
N TYR A 67 1.82 7.36 3.33
CA TYR A 67 2.94 6.84 4.10
C TYR A 67 2.97 7.34 5.56
N ILE A 68 2.57 8.59 5.80
CA ILE A 68 2.55 9.20 7.14
C ILE A 68 1.21 8.96 7.84
N TYR A 69 0.10 9.01 7.11
CA TYR A 69 -1.24 8.97 7.73
C TYR A 69 -1.67 7.59 8.18
N ILE A 70 -1.31 6.53 7.45
CA ILE A 70 -1.70 5.17 7.85
C ILE A 70 -1.08 4.73 9.18
N PRO A 71 0.21 4.97 9.49
CA PRO A 71 0.76 4.68 10.81
C PRO A 71 0.03 5.39 11.96
N LEU A 72 -0.35 6.66 11.77
CA LEU A 72 -1.12 7.41 12.75
C LEU A 72 -2.52 6.86 12.96
N LEU A 73 -3.16 6.38 11.89
CA LEU A 73 -4.47 5.75 11.95
C LEU A 73 -4.43 4.40 12.69
N THR A 74 -3.43 3.59 12.39
CA THR A 74 -3.35 2.20 12.86
C THR A 74 -2.74 2.05 14.24
N MET A 75 -2.01 3.06 14.73
CA MET A 75 -1.25 3.00 15.99
C MET A 75 -2.10 2.56 17.19
N GLY A 76 -3.37 2.95 17.25
CA GLY A 76 -4.27 2.71 18.39
C GLY A 76 -5.16 1.49 18.26
N LEU A 77 -5.10 0.72 17.17
CA LEU A 77 -6.07 -0.35 16.89
C LEU A 77 -6.03 -1.49 17.93
N ILE A 78 -4.85 -1.86 18.39
CA ILE A 78 -4.65 -2.90 19.41
C ILE A 78 -3.98 -2.30 20.64
N SER A 79 -2.99 -1.41 20.49
CA SER A 79 -2.19 -0.86 21.58
C SER A 79 -3.05 -0.14 22.62
N ARG A 80 -4.11 0.58 22.20
CA ARG A 80 -5.06 1.25 23.12
C ARG A 80 -5.80 0.24 24.01
N GLU A 81 -6.26 -0.86 23.43
CA GLU A 81 -6.98 -1.90 24.19
C GLU A 81 -6.03 -2.69 25.11
N THR A 82 -4.78 -2.87 24.68
CA THR A 82 -3.75 -3.49 25.49
C THR A 82 -3.37 -2.59 26.67
N ALA A 83 -3.22 -1.29 26.43
CA ALA A 83 -2.91 -0.30 27.46
C ALA A 83 -4.02 -0.16 28.51
N SER A 84 -5.30 -0.15 28.10
CA SER A 84 -6.46 -0.08 28.99
C SER A 84 -6.79 -1.42 29.67
N GLY A 85 -6.16 -2.53 29.23
CA GLY A 85 -6.49 -3.88 29.70
C GLY A 85 -7.79 -4.45 29.14
N SER A 86 -8.53 -3.71 28.31
CA SER A 86 -9.81 -4.15 27.73
C SER A 86 -9.66 -5.35 26.79
N ILE A 87 -8.47 -5.57 26.24
CA ILE A 87 -8.15 -6.76 25.43
C ILE A 87 -8.38 -8.07 26.21
N LYS A 88 -8.26 -8.05 27.57
CA LYS A 88 -8.51 -9.23 28.40
C LYS A 88 -9.98 -9.65 28.38
N LEU A 89 -10.91 -8.69 28.19
CA LEU A 89 -12.34 -8.98 28.02
C LEU A 89 -12.59 -9.70 26.67
N ALA A 90 -11.87 -9.31 25.63
CA ALA A 90 -11.92 -10.01 24.36
C ALA A 90 -11.36 -11.44 24.45
N TYR A 91 -10.31 -11.66 25.28
CA TYR A 91 -9.74 -12.99 25.49
C TYR A 91 -10.63 -13.91 26.34
N SER A 92 -11.50 -13.38 27.20
CA SER A 92 -12.46 -14.16 27.98
C SER A 92 -13.73 -14.52 27.20
N SER A 93 -13.96 -13.88 26.03
CA SER A 93 -15.07 -14.18 25.14
C SER A 93 -14.76 -15.41 24.25
N PRO A 94 -15.80 -16.09 23.68
CA PRO A 94 -15.60 -17.22 22.78
C PRO A 94 -15.02 -16.83 21.41
N VAL A 95 -14.67 -15.56 21.19
CA VAL A 95 -14.12 -15.05 19.93
C VAL A 95 -12.68 -15.50 19.74
N THR A 96 -12.32 -15.95 18.54
CA THR A 96 -10.95 -16.34 18.21
C THR A 96 -10.05 -15.13 17.96
N SER A 97 -8.73 -15.28 18.20
CA SER A 97 -7.76 -14.21 17.92
C SER A 97 -7.80 -13.75 16.44
N GLY A 98 -8.04 -14.68 15.51
CA GLY A 98 -8.18 -14.37 14.09
C GLY A 98 -9.40 -13.49 13.78
N GLN A 99 -10.53 -13.73 14.42
CA GLN A 99 -11.73 -12.90 14.27
C GLN A 99 -11.52 -11.48 14.80
N ILE A 100 -10.79 -11.33 15.92
CA ILE A 100 -10.44 -10.03 16.47
C ILE A 100 -9.56 -9.25 15.47
N VAL A 101 -8.50 -9.90 14.95
CA VAL A 101 -7.57 -9.29 14.00
C VAL A 101 -8.28 -8.90 12.70
N LEU A 102 -9.07 -9.81 12.13
CA LEU A 102 -9.83 -9.53 10.91
C LEU A 102 -10.84 -8.39 11.10
N GLY A 103 -11.56 -8.35 12.22
CA GLY A 103 -12.50 -7.27 12.52
C GLY A 103 -11.82 -5.90 12.61
N LYS A 104 -10.64 -5.82 13.24
CA LYS A 104 -9.84 -4.58 13.31
C LYS A 104 -9.23 -4.19 11.98
N TYR A 105 -8.76 -5.17 11.23
CA TYR A 105 -8.22 -4.95 9.88
C TYR A 105 -9.28 -4.43 8.92
N LEU A 106 -10.46 -5.04 8.91
CA LEU A 106 -11.59 -4.57 8.09
C LEU A 106 -12.05 -3.16 8.49
N ALA A 107 -12.00 -2.81 9.77
CA ALA A 107 -12.28 -1.46 10.22
C ALA A 107 -11.23 -0.45 9.70
N ALA A 108 -9.94 -0.82 9.71
CA ALA A 108 -8.87 0.01 9.19
C ALA A 108 -9.00 0.22 7.66
N ILE A 109 -9.29 -0.85 6.91
CA ILE A 109 -9.53 -0.77 5.45
C ILE A 109 -10.78 0.07 5.15
N GLY A 110 -11.87 -0.11 5.92
CA GLY A 110 -13.07 0.71 5.76
C GLY A 110 -12.80 2.21 5.90
N PHE A 111 -11.93 2.59 6.84
CA PHE A 111 -11.45 3.97 6.92
C PHE A 111 -10.51 4.33 5.76
N GLY A 112 -9.65 3.41 5.32
CA GLY A 112 -8.83 3.55 4.12
C GLY A 112 -9.65 3.84 2.86
N CYS A 113 -10.83 3.22 2.72
CA CYS A 113 -11.78 3.55 1.65
C CYS A 113 -12.26 5.01 1.71
N CYS A 114 -12.43 5.58 2.91
CA CYS A 114 -12.76 7.00 3.05
C CYS A 114 -11.61 7.90 2.56
N LEU A 115 -10.35 7.54 2.83
CA LEU A 115 -9.21 8.26 2.29
C LEU A 115 -9.16 8.18 0.75
N MET A 116 -9.55 7.03 0.17
CA MET A 116 -9.60 6.85 -1.28
C MET A 116 -10.66 7.72 -1.99
N LEU A 117 -11.68 8.21 -1.27
CA LEU A 117 -12.70 9.08 -1.87
C LEU A 117 -12.09 10.38 -2.43
N VAL A 118 -11.02 10.90 -1.82
CA VAL A 118 -10.37 12.15 -2.26
C VAL A 118 -9.70 11.99 -3.62
N PRO A 119 -8.77 11.03 -3.83
CA PRO A 119 -8.16 10.83 -5.14
C PRO A 119 -9.17 10.37 -6.21
N ILE A 120 -10.21 9.62 -5.84
CA ILE A 120 -11.30 9.26 -6.75
C ILE A 120 -12.08 10.51 -7.19
N ALA A 121 -12.43 11.40 -6.27
CA ALA A 121 -13.10 12.66 -6.59
C ALA A 121 -12.24 13.55 -7.49
N SER A 122 -10.92 13.62 -7.25
CA SER A 122 -9.97 14.33 -8.11
C SER A 122 -9.91 13.72 -9.52
N ALA A 123 -9.95 12.39 -9.65
CA ALA A 123 -9.99 11.72 -10.95
C ALA A 123 -11.30 11.99 -11.72
N ILE A 124 -12.45 11.99 -11.00
CA ILE A 124 -13.74 12.36 -11.59
C ILE A 124 -13.70 13.82 -12.08
N TYR A 125 -13.20 14.75 -11.27
CA TYR A 125 -13.06 16.14 -11.67
C TYR A 125 -12.14 16.28 -12.89
N GLY A 126 -10.98 15.60 -12.89
CA GLY A 126 -10.06 15.56 -14.04
C GLY A 126 -10.74 15.06 -15.31
N SER A 127 -11.61 14.05 -15.21
CA SER A 127 -12.34 13.53 -16.37
C SER A 127 -13.37 14.49 -16.96
N LEU A 128 -13.85 15.46 -16.17
CA LEU A 128 -14.79 16.49 -16.63
C LEU A 128 -14.05 17.65 -17.33
N VAL A 129 -12.80 17.89 -16.96
CA VAL A 129 -12.00 19.05 -17.43
C VAL A 129 -11.08 18.65 -18.59
N ILE A 130 -10.48 17.46 -18.56
CA ILE A 130 -9.50 17.00 -19.55
C ILE A 130 -10.20 16.34 -20.74
N PRO A 131 -10.08 16.89 -21.95
CA PRO A 131 -10.56 16.20 -23.14
C PRO A 131 -9.84 14.86 -23.35
N SER A 132 -10.56 13.82 -23.73
CA SER A 132 -10.02 12.47 -23.98
C SER A 132 -9.31 11.84 -22.76
N PHE A 133 -9.97 11.87 -21.58
CA PHE A 133 -9.46 11.28 -20.35
C PHE A 133 -9.37 9.74 -20.44
N ASP A 134 -8.20 9.19 -20.16
CA ASP A 134 -7.95 7.74 -20.18
C ASP A 134 -8.22 7.12 -18.79
N TRP A 135 -9.39 6.53 -18.60
CA TRP A 135 -9.79 5.91 -17.34
C TRP A 135 -9.00 4.64 -16.98
N ALA A 136 -8.63 3.83 -17.97
CA ALA A 136 -8.04 2.53 -17.73
C ALA A 136 -6.74 2.60 -16.90
N PRO A 137 -5.72 3.40 -17.25
CA PRO A 137 -4.50 3.49 -16.45
C PRO A 137 -4.72 4.20 -15.10
N VAL A 138 -5.66 5.15 -15.02
CA VAL A 138 -5.98 5.83 -13.75
C VAL A 138 -6.66 4.85 -12.77
N LEU A 139 -7.55 3.98 -13.24
CA LEU A 139 -8.16 2.94 -12.40
C LEU A 139 -7.12 1.93 -11.90
N VAL A 140 -6.15 1.57 -12.72
CA VAL A 140 -5.03 0.70 -12.31
C VAL A 140 -4.21 1.36 -11.21
N ALA A 141 -3.88 2.64 -11.36
CA ALA A 141 -3.14 3.39 -10.36
C ALA A 141 -3.93 3.53 -9.05
N LEU A 142 -5.24 3.77 -9.11
CA LEU A 142 -6.13 3.78 -7.93
C LEU A 142 -6.20 2.40 -7.25
N LEU A 143 -6.23 1.31 -8.03
CA LEU A 143 -6.16 -0.05 -7.49
C LEU A 143 -4.84 -0.28 -6.76
N GLY A 144 -3.71 0.12 -7.35
CA GLY A 144 -2.39 0.04 -6.72
C GLY A 144 -2.33 0.81 -5.41
N LEU A 145 -2.87 2.01 -5.38
CA LEU A 145 -2.98 2.83 -4.17
C LEU A 145 -3.82 2.13 -3.09
N TYR A 146 -4.94 1.51 -3.46
CA TYR A 146 -5.77 0.76 -2.53
C TYR A 146 -5.06 -0.46 -1.95
N LEU A 147 -4.37 -1.24 -2.77
CA LEU A 147 -3.57 -2.38 -2.32
C LEU A 147 -2.45 -1.95 -1.37
N LEU A 148 -1.82 -0.81 -1.64
CA LEU A 148 -0.82 -0.21 -0.77
C LEU A 148 -1.41 0.14 0.60
N ILE A 149 -2.59 0.77 0.64
CA ILE A 149 -3.30 1.07 1.89
C ILE A 149 -3.58 -0.22 2.67
N CYS A 150 -4.05 -1.27 2.00
CA CYS A 150 -4.29 -2.57 2.63
C CYS A 150 -3.02 -3.14 3.27
N ALA A 151 -1.89 -3.08 2.57
CA ALA A 151 -0.60 -3.56 3.10
C ALA A 151 -0.12 -2.72 4.29
N TYR A 152 -0.20 -1.39 4.19
CA TYR A 152 0.19 -0.49 5.27
C TYR A 152 -0.68 -0.67 6.52
N CYS A 153 -1.99 -0.86 6.35
CA CYS A 153 -2.91 -1.16 7.44
C CYS A 153 -2.56 -2.48 8.15
N ALA A 154 -2.17 -3.53 7.40
CA ALA A 154 -1.77 -4.80 7.98
C ALA A 154 -0.46 -4.68 8.78
N ILE A 155 0.53 -3.97 8.25
CA ILE A 155 1.80 -3.68 8.92
C ILE A 155 1.56 -2.87 10.21
N GLY A 156 0.77 -1.80 10.12
CA GLY A 156 0.45 -0.95 11.26
C GLY A 156 -0.34 -1.68 12.35
N LEU A 157 -1.26 -2.57 11.97
CA LEU A 157 -1.99 -3.41 12.91
C LEU A 157 -1.03 -4.36 13.66
N PHE A 158 -0.07 -4.96 12.95
CA PHE A 158 0.96 -5.79 13.57
C PHE A 158 1.79 -4.99 14.57
N MET A 159 2.30 -3.82 14.18
CA MET A 159 3.09 -2.97 15.09
C MET A 159 2.27 -2.51 16.29
N SER A 160 1.00 -2.20 16.12
CA SER A 160 0.08 -1.88 17.23
C SER A 160 -0.12 -3.07 18.19
N SER A 161 0.06 -4.31 17.74
CA SER A 161 -0.02 -5.50 18.60
C SER A 161 1.23 -5.78 19.44
N LEU A 162 2.38 -5.20 19.05
CA LEU A 162 3.66 -5.46 19.72
C LEU A 162 3.88 -4.59 20.96
N THR A 163 3.21 -3.46 21.08
CA THR A 163 3.44 -2.48 22.14
C THR A 163 2.13 -1.94 22.72
N THR A 164 2.18 -1.51 23.98
CA THR A 164 1.08 -0.82 24.68
C THR A 164 1.08 0.69 24.40
N TYR A 165 2.18 1.24 23.89
CA TYR A 165 2.34 2.66 23.62
C TYR A 165 2.02 3.00 22.16
N GLN A 166 0.97 3.82 21.94
CA GLN A 166 0.51 4.18 20.60
C GLN A 166 1.59 4.87 19.75
N VAL A 167 2.33 5.81 20.35
CA VAL A 167 3.42 6.53 19.66
C VAL A 167 4.52 5.58 19.20
N VAL A 168 4.90 4.61 20.05
CA VAL A 168 5.90 3.59 19.71
C VAL A 168 5.40 2.71 18.55
N ALA A 169 4.11 2.37 18.54
CA ALA A 169 3.50 1.64 17.42
C ALA A 169 3.57 2.44 16.11
N ALA A 170 3.24 3.75 16.16
CA ALA A 170 3.31 4.60 14.97
C ALA A 170 4.74 4.72 14.41
N VAL A 171 5.71 5.03 15.29
CA VAL A 171 7.13 5.14 14.91
C VAL A 171 7.66 3.80 14.37
N GLY A 172 7.35 2.70 15.03
CA GLY A 172 7.73 1.37 14.57
C GLY A 172 7.13 1.02 13.20
N THR A 173 5.87 1.40 12.96
CA THR A 173 5.25 1.25 11.64
C THR A 173 5.99 2.08 10.59
N LEU A 174 6.28 3.36 10.87
CA LEU A 174 7.05 4.22 9.96
C LEU A 174 8.43 3.64 9.64
N ILE A 175 9.13 3.08 10.63
CA ILE A 175 10.44 2.45 10.42
C ILE A 175 10.32 1.25 9.47
N ILE A 176 9.35 0.35 9.69
CA ILE A 176 9.16 -0.80 8.79
C ILE A 176 8.80 -0.34 7.39
N LEU A 177 7.89 0.62 7.26
CA LEU A 177 7.52 1.17 5.95
C LEU A 177 8.71 1.84 5.27
N ALA A 178 9.56 2.57 6.02
CA ALA A 178 10.80 3.15 5.48
C ALA A 178 11.73 2.05 4.96
N ILE A 179 11.96 1.00 5.74
CA ILE A 179 12.79 -0.13 5.30
C ILE A 179 12.25 -0.72 4.00
N LEU A 180 10.94 -1.02 3.92
CA LEU A 180 10.32 -1.60 2.73
C LEU A 180 10.32 -0.66 1.51
N ASN A 181 10.30 0.66 1.72
CA ASN A 181 10.41 1.63 0.62
C ASN A 181 11.85 1.76 0.10
N PHE A 182 12.84 1.81 1.00
CA PHE A 182 14.23 2.09 0.64
C PHE A 182 15.07 0.84 0.41
N VAL A 183 14.59 -0.35 0.82
CA VAL A 183 15.35 -1.60 0.66
C VAL A 183 15.72 -1.89 -0.80
N GLY A 184 14.88 -1.50 -1.74
CA GLY A 184 15.14 -1.68 -3.18
C GLY A 184 16.34 -0.89 -3.71
N SER A 185 16.84 0.12 -2.98
CA SER A 185 18.06 0.88 -3.36
C SER A 185 19.33 0.33 -2.73
N ILE A 186 19.23 -0.66 -1.84
CA ILE A 186 20.35 -1.21 -1.09
C ILE A 186 20.93 -2.43 -1.82
N GLY A 187 22.26 -2.50 -1.93
CA GLY A 187 22.96 -3.70 -2.40
C GLY A 187 22.82 -4.01 -3.88
N GLN A 188 22.59 -3.00 -4.72
CA GLN A 188 22.44 -3.14 -6.17
C GLN A 188 23.67 -3.71 -6.89
N GLU A 189 24.82 -3.72 -6.24
CA GLU A 189 26.08 -4.25 -6.80
C GLU A 189 26.12 -5.79 -6.85
N TYR A 190 25.33 -6.47 -6.00
CA TYR A 190 25.31 -7.94 -5.92
C TYR A 190 24.00 -8.49 -6.48
N ASP A 191 24.04 -9.32 -7.52
CA ASP A 191 22.86 -9.83 -8.22
C ASP A 191 21.86 -10.53 -7.28
N PHE A 192 22.36 -11.37 -6.36
CA PHE A 192 21.49 -12.07 -5.40
C PHE A 192 20.79 -11.11 -4.42
N ILE A 193 21.51 -10.09 -3.93
CA ILE A 193 20.96 -9.09 -3.01
C ILE A 193 19.95 -8.21 -3.76
N ARG A 194 20.26 -7.82 -4.99
CA ARG A 194 19.37 -7.03 -5.85
C ARG A 194 18.05 -7.74 -6.09
N GLU A 195 18.04 -9.03 -6.41
CA GLU A 195 16.79 -9.79 -6.59
C GLU A 195 15.97 -9.86 -5.30
N LEU A 196 16.61 -10.10 -4.16
CA LEU A 196 15.97 -10.18 -2.87
C LEU A 196 15.38 -8.83 -2.44
N THR A 197 16.16 -7.75 -2.56
CA THR A 197 15.74 -6.39 -2.19
C THR A 197 14.67 -5.85 -3.13
N TYR A 198 14.74 -6.15 -4.43
CA TYR A 198 13.69 -5.82 -5.38
C TYR A 198 12.37 -6.51 -5.02
N TRP A 199 12.42 -7.80 -4.67
CA TRP A 199 11.22 -8.52 -4.27
C TRP A 199 10.61 -7.97 -2.97
N LEU A 200 11.43 -7.53 -2.01
CA LEU A 200 10.97 -6.98 -0.74
C LEU A 200 10.47 -5.53 -0.86
N SER A 201 10.87 -4.80 -1.90
CA SER A 201 10.54 -3.39 -2.09
C SER A 201 9.07 -3.19 -2.46
N ILE A 202 8.33 -2.45 -1.62
CA ILE A 202 6.96 -2.02 -1.92
C ILE A 202 6.95 -0.93 -3.01
N ASN A 203 7.95 -0.06 -3.00
CA ASN A 203 7.98 1.13 -3.85
C ASN A 203 8.01 0.77 -5.35
N GLY A 204 8.89 -0.15 -5.78
CA GLY A 204 9.01 -0.55 -7.19
C GLY A 204 7.68 -1.07 -7.76
N ARG A 205 6.98 -1.90 -6.99
CA ARG A 205 5.70 -2.49 -7.40
C ARG A 205 4.56 -1.48 -7.44
N THR A 206 4.57 -0.52 -6.52
CA THR A 206 3.60 0.59 -6.53
C THR A 206 3.80 1.49 -7.73
N ILE A 207 5.05 1.81 -8.10
CA ILE A 207 5.37 2.65 -9.26
C ILE A 207 4.89 2.02 -10.56
N ASP A 208 5.04 0.71 -10.76
CA ASP A 208 4.54 0.02 -11.96
C ASP A 208 3.01 0.20 -12.09
N MET A 209 2.26 0.03 -11.01
CA MET A 209 0.81 0.26 -11.01
C MET A 209 0.45 1.73 -11.20
N LEU A 210 1.23 2.67 -10.65
CA LEU A 210 1.06 4.11 -10.87
C LEU A 210 1.34 4.52 -12.33
N ASN A 211 2.11 3.72 -13.07
CA ASN A 211 2.33 3.90 -14.50
C ASN A 211 1.25 3.22 -15.37
N GLY A 212 0.20 2.66 -14.77
CA GLY A 212 -0.89 2.00 -15.49
C GLY A 212 -0.56 0.57 -15.94
N VAL A 213 0.44 -0.08 -15.36
CA VAL A 213 0.83 -1.46 -15.66
C VAL A 213 0.42 -2.37 -14.50
N ILE A 214 -0.34 -3.42 -14.78
CA ILE A 214 -0.64 -4.48 -13.81
C ILE A 214 0.24 -5.67 -14.13
N ARG A 215 1.09 -6.07 -13.18
CA ARG A 215 1.76 -7.36 -13.20
C ARG A 215 1.11 -8.29 -12.18
N SER A 216 0.86 -9.53 -12.55
CA SER A 216 0.28 -10.50 -11.61
C SER A 216 1.13 -10.67 -10.35
N GLU A 217 2.44 -10.55 -10.46
CA GLU A 217 3.37 -10.61 -9.34
C GLU A 217 3.16 -9.51 -8.31
N ASP A 218 2.80 -8.27 -8.75
CA ASP A 218 2.59 -7.13 -7.86
C ASP A 218 1.34 -7.31 -7.01
N VAL A 219 0.26 -7.76 -7.62
CA VAL A 219 -0.99 -8.04 -6.90
C VAL A 219 -0.77 -9.17 -5.88
N ILE A 220 -0.10 -10.25 -6.28
CA ILE A 220 0.21 -11.38 -5.40
C ILE A 220 1.10 -10.92 -4.25
N TYR A 221 2.10 -10.07 -4.51
CA TYR A 221 2.96 -9.50 -3.49
C TYR A 221 2.16 -8.77 -2.41
N PHE A 222 1.24 -7.86 -2.77
CA PHE A 222 0.41 -7.17 -1.79
C PHE A 222 -0.45 -8.13 -0.98
N VAL A 223 -1.04 -9.16 -1.60
CA VAL A 223 -1.82 -10.19 -0.91
C VAL A 223 -0.94 -10.98 0.05
N VAL A 224 0.28 -11.35 -0.34
CA VAL A 224 1.25 -12.07 0.52
C VAL A 224 1.65 -11.22 1.71
N VAL A 225 1.97 -9.94 1.50
CA VAL A 225 2.33 -9.00 2.59
C VAL A 225 1.18 -8.86 3.58
N VAL A 226 -0.04 -8.61 3.10
CA VAL A 226 -1.23 -8.52 3.96
C VAL A 226 -1.41 -9.79 4.77
N THR A 227 -1.40 -10.95 4.11
CA THR A 227 -1.61 -12.26 4.78
C THR A 227 -0.52 -12.54 5.80
N LEU A 228 0.74 -12.23 5.49
CA LEU A 228 1.87 -12.41 6.40
C LEU A 228 1.71 -11.59 7.68
N PHE A 229 1.45 -10.29 7.56
CA PHE A 229 1.33 -9.42 8.74
C PHE A 229 0.06 -9.70 9.55
N LEU A 230 -1.05 -10.08 8.93
CA LEU A 230 -2.25 -10.54 9.65
C LEU A 230 -1.99 -11.85 10.39
N THR A 231 -1.26 -12.78 9.79
CA THR A 231 -0.85 -14.03 10.44
C THR A 231 0.07 -13.75 11.63
N PHE A 232 1.03 -12.84 11.48
CA PHE A 232 1.90 -12.40 12.57
C PHE A 232 1.10 -11.80 13.73
N THR A 233 0.14 -10.93 13.42
CA THR A 233 -0.74 -10.31 14.44
C THR A 233 -1.59 -11.35 15.15
N THR A 234 -2.20 -12.25 14.39
CA THR A 234 -3.03 -13.34 14.95
C THR A 234 -2.21 -14.27 15.84
N PHE A 235 -1.01 -14.61 15.41
CA PHE A 235 -0.10 -15.45 16.19
C PHE A 235 0.37 -14.74 17.47
N LYS A 236 0.65 -13.42 17.40
CA LYS A 236 1.00 -12.60 18.56
C LYS A 236 -0.13 -12.63 19.62
N LEU A 237 -1.37 -12.33 19.23
CA LEU A 237 -2.51 -12.34 20.13
C LEU A 237 -2.79 -13.75 20.70
N THR A 238 -2.62 -14.79 19.89
CA THR A 238 -2.77 -16.18 20.35
C THR A 238 -1.69 -16.57 21.34
N SER A 239 -0.46 -16.12 21.10
CA SER A 239 0.68 -16.38 21.99
C SER A 239 0.52 -15.67 23.34
N ASP A 240 0.01 -14.44 23.35
CA ASP A 240 -0.27 -13.71 24.60
C ASP A 240 -1.41 -14.38 25.38
N ARG A 241 -2.39 -14.95 24.69
CA ARG A 241 -3.51 -15.70 25.31
C ARG A 241 -3.06 -17.06 25.91
N ARG A 242 -2.08 -17.75 25.27
CA ARG A 242 -1.68 -19.14 25.61
C ARG A 242 -0.33 -19.26 26.28
N THR A 243 0.37 -18.19 26.54
CA THR A 243 1.71 -18.15 27.17
C THR A 243 2.71 -19.09 26.46
N ILE A 244 2.93 -18.89 25.17
CA ILE A 244 3.88 -19.67 24.36
C ILE A 244 5.31 -19.18 24.63
N SER A 245 6.31 -20.09 24.67
CA SER A 245 7.71 -19.72 24.88
C SER A 245 8.26 -18.82 23.75
N ARG A 246 9.10 -17.86 24.10
CA ARG A 246 9.69 -16.89 23.14
C ARG A 246 10.43 -17.56 21.99
N PHE A 247 11.11 -18.67 22.25
CA PHE A 247 11.84 -19.44 21.22
C PHE A 247 10.89 -20.04 20.17
N ARG A 248 9.79 -20.63 20.60
CA ARG A 248 8.76 -21.18 19.70
C ARG A 248 8.08 -20.08 18.90
N GLN A 249 7.89 -18.91 19.50
CA GLN A 249 7.38 -17.72 18.81
C GLN A 249 8.30 -17.30 17.66
N ALA A 250 9.61 -17.15 17.95
CA ALA A 250 10.61 -16.75 16.96
C ALA A 250 10.68 -17.72 15.77
N ILE A 251 10.66 -19.05 16.03
CA ILE A 251 10.65 -20.06 14.97
C ILE A 251 9.39 -19.96 14.09
N SER A 252 8.22 -19.73 14.72
CA SER A 252 6.98 -19.58 13.95
C SER A 252 6.96 -18.35 13.07
N TYR A 253 7.43 -17.19 13.55
CA TYR A 253 7.58 -15.99 12.73
C TYR A 253 8.53 -16.20 11.56
N LEU A 254 9.68 -16.84 11.82
CA LEU A 254 10.65 -17.17 10.78
C LEU A 254 10.04 -18.14 9.74
N GLY A 255 9.30 -19.15 10.18
CA GLY A 255 8.62 -20.10 9.29
C GLY A 255 7.60 -19.42 8.36
N PHE A 256 6.76 -18.53 8.90
CA PHE A 256 5.80 -17.76 8.10
C PHE A 256 6.50 -16.81 7.12
N PHE A 257 7.60 -16.16 7.56
CA PHE A 257 8.38 -15.29 6.71
C PHE A 257 9.02 -16.06 5.54
N VAL A 258 9.66 -17.21 5.82
CA VAL A 258 10.25 -18.07 4.79
C VAL A 258 9.18 -18.59 3.81
N ALA A 259 8.00 -18.98 4.31
CA ALA A 259 6.90 -19.40 3.45
C ALA A 259 6.44 -18.26 2.51
N ALA A 260 6.31 -17.04 3.03
CA ALA A 260 5.95 -15.86 2.23
C ALA A 260 7.02 -15.56 1.16
N MET A 261 8.31 -15.64 1.53
CA MET A 261 9.43 -15.48 0.60
C MET A 261 9.42 -16.54 -0.50
N ALA A 262 9.14 -17.80 -0.14
CA ALA A 262 9.03 -18.89 -1.12
C ALA A 262 7.89 -18.64 -2.12
N ILE A 263 6.70 -18.25 -1.64
CA ILE A 263 5.56 -17.90 -2.51
C ILE A 263 5.97 -16.77 -3.47
N GLY A 264 6.59 -15.72 -2.95
CA GLY A 264 7.05 -14.60 -3.78
C GLY A 264 8.07 -15.02 -4.83
N TYR A 265 9.05 -15.81 -4.47
CA TYR A 265 10.06 -16.32 -5.40
C TYR A 265 9.43 -17.16 -6.52
N PHE A 266 8.49 -18.06 -6.20
CA PHE A 266 7.80 -18.86 -7.21
C PHE A 266 6.93 -18.03 -8.15
N THR A 267 6.24 -17.03 -7.64
CA THR A 267 5.35 -16.17 -8.43
C THR A 267 6.09 -15.17 -9.32
N SER A 268 7.33 -14.82 -8.99
CA SER A 268 8.19 -13.93 -9.79
C SER A 268 8.94 -14.65 -10.92
N ARG A 269 8.67 -15.93 -11.17
CA ARG A 269 9.29 -16.64 -12.29
C ARG A 269 8.73 -16.19 -13.63
N PRO A 270 9.58 -16.04 -14.68
CA PRO A 270 9.18 -15.50 -15.98
C PRO A 270 7.98 -16.21 -16.64
N GLY A 271 7.77 -17.50 -16.35
CA GLY A 271 6.65 -18.30 -16.89
C GLY A 271 5.29 -18.03 -16.22
N MET A 272 5.25 -17.38 -15.06
CA MET A 272 4.03 -17.12 -14.30
C MET A 272 3.58 -15.66 -14.35
N ILE A 273 4.44 -14.76 -14.80
CA ILE A 273 4.17 -13.32 -14.85
C ILE A 273 3.27 -13.02 -16.04
N LYS A 274 2.08 -12.49 -15.76
CA LYS A 274 1.20 -11.89 -16.77
C LYS A 274 1.27 -10.38 -16.61
N VAL A 275 1.54 -9.68 -17.70
CA VAL A 275 1.62 -8.22 -17.75
C VAL A 275 0.45 -7.69 -18.56
N TRP A 276 -0.32 -6.78 -17.98
CA TRP A 276 -1.38 -6.05 -18.64
C TRP A 276 -1.02 -4.57 -18.64
N ASP A 277 -0.68 -4.07 -19.81
CA ASP A 277 -0.45 -2.64 -20.05
C ASP A 277 -1.78 -1.99 -20.46
N THR A 278 -2.31 -1.13 -19.61
CA THR A 278 -3.58 -0.42 -19.83
C THR A 278 -3.39 0.95 -20.47
N THR A 279 -2.13 1.36 -20.73
CA THR A 279 -1.84 2.64 -21.37
C THR A 279 -2.28 2.61 -22.84
N ARG A 280 -2.85 3.72 -23.32
CA ARG A 280 -3.39 3.85 -24.68
C ARG A 280 -2.33 3.57 -25.76
N THR A 281 -1.11 3.99 -25.52
CA THR A 281 0.03 3.85 -26.44
C THR A 281 0.84 2.59 -26.22
N LYS A 282 0.48 1.75 -25.23
CA LYS A 282 1.22 0.55 -24.81
C LYS A 282 2.72 0.81 -24.65
N LEU A 283 3.06 1.98 -24.08
CA LEU A 283 4.45 2.44 -23.92
C LEU A 283 5.32 1.48 -23.10
N ASN A 284 4.70 0.71 -22.22
CA ASN A 284 5.38 -0.19 -21.30
C ASN A 284 5.36 -1.66 -21.78
N SER A 285 4.83 -1.94 -22.97
CA SER A 285 4.81 -3.28 -23.58
C SER A 285 5.66 -3.30 -24.86
N LEU A 286 6.36 -4.42 -25.08
CA LEU A 286 7.11 -4.64 -26.34
C LEU A 286 6.10 -4.74 -27.49
N THR A 287 6.36 -4.02 -28.58
CA THR A 287 5.59 -4.14 -29.80
C THR A 287 5.65 -5.57 -30.34
N GLU A 288 4.60 -6.02 -31.08
CA GLU A 288 4.58 -7.38 -31.66
C GLU A 288 5.84 -7.68 -32.51
N ASN A 289 6.36 -6.66 -33.19
CA ASN A 289 7.59 -6.80 -33.97
C ASN A 289 8.83 -7.05 -33.09
N SER A 290 8.94 -6.33 -31.95
CA SER A 290 10.03 -6.53 -30.99
C SER A 290 9.94 -7.90 -30.31
N GLN A 291 8.71 -8.37 -29.99
CA GLN A 291 8.49 -9.72 -29.45
C GLN A 291 8.89 -10.81 -30.44
N ARG A 292 8.60 -10.65 -31.75
CA ARG A 292 9.01 -11.58 -32.80
C ARG A 292 10.51 -11.64 -33.01
N VAL A 293 11.22 -10.53 -32.81
CA VAL A 293 12.68 -10.48 -32.91
C VAL A 293 13.35 -11.16 -31.71
N LEU A 294 12.80 -11.01 -30.51
CA LEU A 294 13.30 -11.65 -29.29
C LEU A 294 12.97 -13.15 -29.20
N ALA A 295 11.97 -13.62 -29.93
CA ALA A 295 11.58 -15.03 -30.00
C ALA A 295 12.36 -15.86 -31.03
N LYS A 296 13.24 -15.23 -31.83
CA LYS A 296 14.19 -15.87 -32.74
C LYS A 296 15.58 -15.99 -32.10
#